data_f9b0ac00d7cf53d227741ba38ce75bda
#
_entry.id   f9b0ac00d7cf53d227741ba38ce75bda
#
_cell.length_a   1.000
_cell.length_b   1.000
_cell.length_c   1.000
_cell.angle_alpha   90.00
_cell.angle_beta   90.00
_cell.angle_gamma   90.00
#
_symmetry.space_group_name_H-M   'P 1'
#
loop_
_entity.id
_entity.type
_entity.pdbx_description
1 polymer ?
#
loop_
_entity_poly.entity_id
_entity_poly.type
_entity_poly.pdbx_seq_one_letter_code
_entity_poly.pdbx_strand_id
1 'polypeptide(L)'
;MIHNTRIIDFRAFSSECGCLVPIEEMDDVPFDVKRIYYIFDVPEEERRGVHSHRNLEQVLICVHGSVSIYVKTPFEEDVVELNDPEKGLYIGPMVWREMFDWKDDGVLLVLASKHYDEGDYIRNYAAYESEACKWFGGK
;
A
#
# COMPACT_ATOMS: atom_id res chain seq x y z
N MET A 1 -3.99 -4.44 -12.89
CA MET A 1 -3.60 -4.66 -11.48
C MET A 1 -3.04 -6.05 -11.32
N ILE A 2 -1.96 -6.19 -10.61
CA ILE A 2 -1.42 -7.53 -10.36
C ILE A 2 -2.25 -8.25 -9.30
N HIS A 3 -2.05 -9.57 -9.21
CA HIS A 3 -2.73 -10.42 -8.25
C HIS A 3 -2.51 -9.92 -6.82
N ASN A 4 -3.54 -10.00 -5.99
CA ASN A 4 -3.55 -9.60 -4.58
C ASN A 4 -3.35 -8.10 -4.35
N THR A 5 -3.67 -7.29 -5.36
CA THR A 5 -3.73 -5.84 -5.26
C THR A 5 -5.00 -5.33 -5.93
N ARG A 6 -5.51 -4.21 -5.48
CA ARG A 6 -6.63 -3.55 -6.14
C ARG A 6 -6.76 -2.09 -5.68
N ILE A 7 -7.41 -1.28 -6.51
CA ILE A 7 -7.79 0.08 -6.14
C ILE A 7 -9.12 0.03 -5.43
N ILE A 8 -9.22 0.75 -4.32
CA ILE A 8 -10.46 0.96 -3.59
C ILE A 8 -10.90 2.41 -3.82
N ASP A 9 -12.12 2.59 -4.27
CA ASP A 9 -12.73 3.93 -4.38
C ASP A 9 -13.51 4.17 -3.09
N PHE A 10 -13.07 5.15 -2.30
CA PHE A 10 -13.69 5.44 -1.01
C PHE A 10 -14.95 6.30 -1.16
N ARG A 11 -15.85 6.16 -0.23
CA ARG A 11 -16.98 7.09 -0.08
C ARG A 11 -16.39 8.48 0.20
N ALA A 12 -16.92 9.48 -0.45
CA ALA A 12 -16.48 10.86 -0.25
C ALA A 12 -17.69 11.77 -0.16
N PHE A 13 -17.66 12.68 0.80
CA PHE A 13 -18.72 13.64 1.04
C PHE A 13 -18.17 15.03 0.80
N SER A 14 -18.51 15.61 -0.34
CA SER A 14 -18.01 16.92 -0.78
C SER A 14 -19.02 18.00 -0.59
N SER A 15 -18.57 19.19 -0.20
CA SER A 15 -19.37 20.41 -0.14
C SER A 15 -18.45 21.58 -0.46
N GLU A 16 -19.01 22.79 -0.49
CA GLU A 16 -18.19 24.00 -0.65
C GLU A 16 -17.25 24.21 0.53
N CYS A 17 -17.46 23.51 1.66
CA CYS A 17 -16.60 23.57 2.83
C CYS A 17 -15.48 22.53 2.83
N GLY A 18 -15.40 21.71 1.80
CA GLY A 18 -14.36 20.69 1.67
C GLY A 18 -14.90 19.32 1.36
N CYS A 19 -14.02 18.32 1.45
CA CYS A 19 -14.33 16.93 1.19
C CYS A 19 -13.92 16.06 2.37
N LEU A 20 -14.78 15.14 2.78
CA LEU A 20 -14.53 14.22 3.89
C LEU A 20 -14.60 12.78 3.37
N VAL A 21 -13.57 12.00 3.71
CA VAL A 21 -13.54 10.57 3.36
C VAL A 21 -13.46 9.76 4.65
N PRO A 22 -14.56 9.08 5.04
CA PRO A 22 -14.50 8.19 6.20
C PRO A 22 -13.98 6.82 5.79
N ILE A 23 -13.21 6.21 6.68
CA ILE A 23 -12.72 4.84 6.45
C ILE A 23 -13.03 4.03 7.70
N GLU A 24 -13.90 3.05 7.56
CA GLU A 24 -14.31 2.18 8.65
C GLU A 24 -13.82 0.77 8.40
N GLU A 25 -13.29 0.14 9.45
CA GLU A 25 -12.76 -1.22 9.32
C GLU A 25 -13.85 -2.19 8.89
N MET A 26 -13.48 -3.17 8.07
CA MET A 26 -14.36 -4.19 7.51
C MET A 26 -15.47 -3.66 6.59
N ASP A 27 -15.61 -2.34 6.47
CA ASP A 27 -16.61 -1.72 5.62
C ASP A 27 -15.94 -1.06 4.39
N ASP A 28 -15.07 -0.09 4.63
CA ASP A 28 -14.34 0.59 3.55
C ASP A 28 -13.03 -0.12 3.19
N VAL A 29 -12.44 -0.83 4.15
CA VAL A 29 -11.26 -1.67 3.93
C VAL A 29 -11.59 -3.09 4.41
N PRO A 30 -11.01 -4.13 3.77
CA PRO A 30 -11.43 -5.52 4.00
C PRO A 30 -10.73 -6.20 5.19
N PHE A 31 -10.42 -5.45 6.24
CA PHE A 31 -9.77 -6.00 7.43
C PHE A 31 -10.00 -5.09 8.64
N ASP A 32 -9.76 -5.63 9.84
CA ASP A 32 -9.72 -4.84 11.06
C ASP A 32 -8.47 -3.98 11.05
N VAL A 33 -8.64 -2.67 11.27
CA VAL A 33 -7.50 -1.74 11.28
C VAL A 33 -6.86 -1.76 12.66
N LYS A 34 -5.66 -2.35 12.73
CA LYS A 34 -4.90 -2.44 13.99
C LYS A 34 -3.84 -1.37 14.13
N ARG A 35 -3.43 -0.75 13.01
CA ARG A 35 -2.36 0.24 13.01
C ARG A 35 -2.58 1.20 11.87
N ILE A 36 -2.30 2.48 12.14
CA ILE A 36 -2.29 3.53 11.13
C ILE A 36 -0.96 4.23 11.24
N TYR A 37 -0.29 4.47 10.11
CA TYR A 37 0.91 5.31 10.09
C TYR A 37 0.93 6.14 8.81
N TYR A 38 1.74 7.18 8.80
CA TYR A 38 1.87 8.00 7.61
C TYR A 38 3.33 8.42 7.43
N ILE A 39 3.69 8.64 6.17
CA ILE A 39 5.05 8.94 5.74
C ILE A 39 5.00 10.28 5.02
N PHE A 40 5.87 11.20 5.40
CA PHE A 40 5.91 12.54 4.80
C PHE A 40 7.34 13.08 4.80
N ASP A 41 7.55 14.23 4.14
CA ASP A 41 8.87 14.86 4.01
C ASP A 41 9.91 13.93 3.36
N VAL A 42 9.48 13.13 2.40
CA VAL A 42 10.37 12.23 1.68
C VAL A 42 10.96 12.99 0.49
N PRO A 43 12.29 13.04 0.34
CA PRO A 43 12.90 13.62 -0.85
C PRO A 43 12.39 12.92 -2.12
N GLU A 44 12.20 13.69 -3.20
CA GLU A 44 11.63 13.16 -4.44
C GLU A 44 12.37 11.95 -4.97
N GLU A 45 13.69 11.92 -4.84
CA GLU A 45 14.55 10.85 -5.35
C GLU A 45 14.65 9.64 -4.42
N GLU A 46 14.08 9.71 -3.22
CA GLU A 46 14.19 8.62 -2.23
C GLU A 46 13.24 7.49 -2.55
N ARG A 47 13.72 6.26 -2.34
CA ARG A 47 12.93 5.05 -2.53
C ARG A 47 12.74 4.36 -1.18
N ARG A 48 11.50 4.14 -0.79
CA ARG A 48 11.15 3.54 0.50
C ARG A 48 10.35 2.25 0.28
N GLY A 49 10.07 1.56 1.37
CA GLY A 49 9.36 0.30 1.35
C GLY A 49 10.33 -0.83 1.09
N VAL A 50 10.59 -1.15 -0.16
CA VAL A 50 11.56 -2.16 -0.62
C VAL A 50 11.46 -3.44 0.22
N HIS A 51 10.24 -3.98 0.33
CA HIS A 51 9.99 -5.18 1.13
C HIS A 51 8.66 -5.81 0.77
N SER A 52 8.40 -6.98 1.36
CA SER A 52 7.11 -7.64 1.34
C SER A 52 6.72 -8.03 2.76
N HIS A 53 5.51 -8.53 2.93
CA HIS A 53 4.99 -9.04 4.19
C HIS A 53 4.38 -10.42 3.96
N ARG A 54 4.50 -11.30 4.97
CA ARG A 54 3.94 -12.65 4.88
C ARG A 54 2.44 -12.69 5.11
N ASN A 55 1.96 -11.94 6.09
CA ASN A 55 0.55 -12.00 6.50
C ASN A 55 -0.17 -10.65 6.51
N LEU A 56 0.55 -9.55 6.49
CA LEU A 56 -0.03 -8.22 6.62
C LEU A 56 -0.82 -7.82 5.39
N GLU A 57 -1.99 -7.26 5.62
CA GLU A 57 -2.77 -6.56 4.61
C GLU A 57 -2.66 -5.06 4.86
N GLN A 58 -2.59 -4.28 3.81
CA GLN A 58 -2.48 -2.83 3.92
C GLN A 58 -3.32 -2.13 2.87
N VAL A 59 -3.72 -0.90 3.19
CA VAL A 59 -4.29 0.03 2.21
C VAL A 59 -3.47 1.33 2.28
N LEU A 60 -2.94 1.74 1.14
CA LEU A 60 -2.11 2.93 0.99
C LEU A 60 -2.93 4.04 0.35
N ILE A 61 -2.92 5.22 0.97
CA ILE A 61 -3.67 6.38 0.48
C ILE A 61 -2.74 7.58 0.43
N CYS A 62 -2.57 8.20 -0.74
CA CYS A 62 -1.82 9.44 -0.85
C CYS A 62 -2.78 10.60 -0.55
N VAL A 63 -2.74 11.10 0.67
CA VAL A 63 -3.68 12.13 1.13
C VAL A 63 -3.27 13.53 0.70
N HIS A 64 -2.03 13.72 0.23
CA HIS A 64 -1.55 14.97 -0.33
C HIS A 64 -0.42 14.68 -1.32
N GLY A 65 -0.37 15.43 -2.40
CA GLY A 65 0.67 15.26 -3.41
C GLY A 65 0.53 13.95 -4.18
N SER A 66 1.65 13.34 -4.50
CA SER A 66 1.68 12.14 -5.31
C SER A 66 2.86 11.24 -4.94
N VAL A 67 2.67 9.94 -5.10
CA VAL A 67 3.73 8.93 -4.94
C VAL A 67 3.40 7.76 -5.86
N SER A 68 4.44 7.13 -6.41
CA SER A 68 4.29 5.93 -7.22
C SER A 68 4.60 4.71 -6.38
N ILE A 69 3.79 3.66 -6.52
CA ILE A 69 3.97 2.40 -5.81
C ILE A 69 4.28 1.31 -6.84
N TYR A 70 5.50 0.78 -6.77
CA TYR A 70 5.87 -0.39 -7.55
C TYR A 70 5.40 -1.62 -6.77
N VAL A 71 4.63 -2.49 -7.42
CA VAL A 71 4.15 -3.74 -6.84
C VAL A 71 4.56 -4.89 -7.72
N LYS A 72 4.96 -6.00 -7.09
CA LYS A 72 5.51 -7.12 -7.83
C LYS A 72 5.22 -8.44 -7.13
N THR A 73 4.93 -9.45 -7.95
CA THR A 73 5.01 -10.87 -7.55
C THR A 73 6.07 -11.50 -8.46
N PRO A 74 6.45 -12.77 -8.25
CA PRO A 74 7.39 -13.43 -9.18
C PRO A 74 6.88 -13.52 -10.62
N PHE A 75 5.57 -13.33 -10.84
CA PHE A 75 4.95 -13.57 -12.14
C PHE A 75 4.48 -12.31 -12.85
N GLU A 76 4.38 -11.18 -12.15
CA GLU A 76 3.87 -9.94 -12.74
C GLU A 76 4.33 -8.72 -11.93
N GLU A 77 4.27 -7.56 -12.55
CA GLU A 77 4.62 -6.31 -11.89
C GLU A 77 3.78 -5.16 -12.46
N ASP A 78 3.66 -4.10 -11.68
CA ASP A 78 2.91 -2.91 -12.08
C ASP A 78 3.41 -1.70 -11.30
N VAL A 79 3.11 -0.52 -11.81
CA VAL A 79 3.34 0.74 -11.08
C VAL A 79 2.01 1.45 -10.97
N VAL A 80 1.64 1.79 -9.75
CA VAL A 80 0.40 2.50 -9.46
C VAL A 80 0.74 3.87 -8.93
N GLU A 81 0.34 4.92 -9.65
CA GLU A 81 0.50 6.28 -9.15
C GLU A 81 -0.66 6.63 -8.21
N LEU A 82 -0.35 7.01 -6.98
CA LEU A 82 -1.34 7.47 -6.02
C LEU A 82 -1.29 9.00 -5.95
N ASN A 83 -2.33 9.65 -6.44
CA ASN A 83 -2.44 11.11 -6.48
C ASN A 83 -3.85 11.61 -6.19
N ASP A 84 -4.70 10.75 -5.63
CA ASP A 84 -6.09 11.07 -5.35
C ASP A 84 -6.44 10.60 -3.93
N PRO A 85 -6.76 11.53 -3.01
CA PRO A 85 -7.06 11.17 -1.61
C PRO A 85 -8.35 10.36 -1.45
N GLU A 86 -9.14 10.21 -2.50
CA GLU A 86 -10.37 9.41 -2.46
C GLU A 86 -10.13 7.95 -2.89
N LYS A 87 -8.89 7.59 -3.22
CA LYS A 87 -8.55 6.24 -3.67
C LYS A 87 -7.48 5.63 -2.79
N GLY A 88 -7.59 4.33 -2.56
CA GLY A 88 -6.58 3.57 -1.85
C GLY A 88 -6.08 2.40 -2.67
N LEU A 89 -4.84 2.02 -2.43
CA LEU A 89 -4.26 0.82 -3.02
C LEU A 89 -4.22 -0.27 -1.95
N TYR A 90 -5.03 -1.31 -2.14
CA TYR A 90 -4.96 -2.50 -1.30
C TYR A 90 -3.77 -3.35 -1.75
N ILE A 91 -2.95 -3.76 -0.80
CA ILE A 91 -1.84 -4.69 -1.01
C ILE A 91 -2.00 -5.82 -0.01
N GLY A 92 -2.26 -7.02 -0.51
CA GLY A 92 -2.38 -8.22 0.31
C GLY A 92 -1.04 -8.85 0.62
N PRO A 93 -1.05 -9.98 1.36
CA PRO A 93 0.16 -10.70 1.72
C PRO A 93 1.01 -11.10 0.50
N MET A 94 2.31 -11.18 0.70
CA MET A 94 3.28 -11.71 -0.25
C MET A 94 3.44 -10.90 -1.53
N VAL A 95 3.04 -9.64 -1.53
CA VAL A 95 3.30 -8.71 -2.64
C VAL A 95 4.50 -7.84 -2.27
N TRP A 96 5.52 -7.84 -3.12
CA TRP A 96 6.67 -6.93 -2.95
C TRP A 96 6.26 -5.52 -3.34
N ARG A 97 6.69 -4.52 -2.56
CA ARG A 97 6.37 -3.12 -2.87
C ARG A 97 7.55 -2.22 -2.65
N GLU A 98 7.57 -1.14 -3.43
CA GLU A 98 8.52 -0.06 -3.30
C GLU A 98 7.80 1.25 -3.58
N MET A 99 8.12 2.29 -2.82
CA MET A 99 7.52 3.62 -2.95
C MET A 99 8.56 4.55 -3.51
N PHE A 100 8.23 5.27 -4.57
CA PHE A 100 9.20 6.14 -5.24
C PHE A 100 8.49 7.30 -5.91
N ASP A 101 9.29 8.23 -6.45
CA ASP A 101 8.77 9.37 -7.21
C ASP A 101 7.78 10.21 -6.40
N TRP A 102 8.22 10.60 -5.20
CA TRP A 102 7.44 11.43 -4.29
C TRP A 102 7.41 12.86 -4.84
N LYS A 103 6.23 13.43 -5.06
CA LYS A 103 6.05 14.76 -5.64
C LYS A 103 5.05 15.58 -4.85
N ASP A 104 5.21 16.91 -4.94
CA ASP A 104 4.26 17.87 -4.38
C ASP A 104 4.02 17.65 -2.89
N ASP A 105 5.11 17.42 -2.15
CA ASP A 105 5.06 17.16 -0.70
C ASP A 105 4.15 15.98 -0.35
N GLY A 106 4.31 14.87 -1.08
CA GLY A 106 3.47 13.69 -0.93
C GLY A 106 3.41 13.16 0.50
N VAL A 107 2.20 12.88 0.95
CA VAL A 107 1.93 12.28 2.25
C VAL A 107 1.19 10.97 2.03
N LEU A 108 1.79 9.87 2.47
CA LEU A 108 1.21 8.54 2.33
C LEU A 108 0.70 8.05 3.67
N LEU A 109 -0.61 7.83 3.75
CA LEU A 109 -1.28 7.24 4.90
C LEU A 109 -1.44 5.75 4.66
N VAL A 110 -1.11 4.93 5.66
CA VAL A 110 -1.20 3.47 5.53
C VAL A 110 -2.06 2.92 6.66
N LEU A 111 -3.06 2.15 6.27
CA LEU A 111 -3.91 1.37 7.19
C LEU A 111 -3.40 -0.06 7.16
N ALA A 112 -3.18 -0.67 8.32
CA ALA A 112 -2.58 -1.99 8.42
C ALA A 112 -3.42 -2.92 9.28
N SER A 113 -3.49 -4.18 8.87
CA SER A 113 -4.33 -5.20 9.50
C SER A 113 -3.75 -5.76 10.79
N LYS A 114 -2.48 -5.46 11.10
CA LYS A 114 -1.78 -5.99 12.28
C LYS A 114 -0.87 -4.93 12.89
N HIS A 115 -0.53 -5.11 14.14
CA HIS A 115 0.50 -4.32 14.80
C HIS A 115 1.85 -4.58 14.14
N TYR A 116 2.82 -3.69 14.37
CA TYR A 116 4.16 -3.84 13.84
C TYR A 116 4.77 -5.17 14.30
N ASP A 117 5.31 -5.92 13.36
CA ASP A 117 5.99 -7.19 13.62
C ASP A 117 7.10 -7.36 12.60
N GLU A 118 8.35 -7.15 13.03
CA GLU A 118 9.51 -7.28 12.13
C GLU A 118 9.62 -8.69 11.54
N GLY A 119 9.17 -9.71 12.27
CA GLY A 119 9.17 -11.08 11.78
C GLY A 119 8.28 -11.34 10.58
N ASP A 120 7.33 -10.44 10.32
CA ASP A 120 6.45 -10.53 9.15
C ASP A 120 7.08 -9.95 7.87
N TYR A 121 8.15 -9.16 8.00
CA TYR A 121 8.81 -8.52 6.86
C TYR A 121 9.72 -9.48 6.12
N ILE A 122 9.75 -9.32 4.79
CA ILE A 122 10.73 -9.96 3.93
C ILE A 122 11.46 -8.84 3.20
N ARG A 123 12.70 -8.58 3.57
CA ARG A 123 13.46 -7.44 3.05
C ARG A 123 14.50 -7.82 1.99
N ASN A 124 14.87 -9.09 1.91
CA ASN A 124 15.79 -9.59 0.89
C ASN A 124 14.99 -10.12 -0.29
N TYR A 125 15.24 -9.56 -1.48
CA TYR A 125 14.44 -9.90 -2.66
C TYR A 125 14.59 -11.37 -3.06
N ALA A 126 15.79 -11.93 -2.99
CA ALA A 126 16.01 -13.34 -3.37
C ALA A 126 15.23 -14.28 -2.44
N ALA A 127 15.22 -13.97 -1.12
CA ALA A 127 14.43 -14.74 -0.16
C ALA A 127 12.93 -14.58 -0.43
N TYR A 128 12.50 -13.36 -0.77
CA TYR A 128 11.12 -13.09 -1.14
C TYR A 128 10.71 -13.91 -2.35
N GLU A 129 11.50 -13.86 -3.42
CA GLU A 129 11.18 -14.56 -4.66
C GLU A 129 11.00 -16.06 -4.44
N SER A 130 11.90 -16.67 -3.68
CA SER A 130 11.82 -18.09 -3.35
C SER A 130 10.53 -18.44 -2.59
N GLU A 131 10.20 -17.64 -1.58
CA GLU A 131 9.02 -17.88 -0.74
C GLU A 131 7.73 -17.57 -1.51
N ALA A 132 7.72 -16.48 -2.27
CA ALA A 132 6.56 -16.02 -3.02
C ALA A 132 6.22 -16.97 -4.18
N CYS A 133 7.23 -17.56 -4.84
CA CYS A 133 6.99 -18.56 -5.89
C CYS A 133 6.18 -19.72 -5.36
N LYS A 134 6.46 -20.19 -4.15
CA LYS A 134 5.69 -21.25 -3.52
C LYS A 134 4.29 -20.79 -3.15
N TRP A 135 4.19 -19.58 -2.62
CA TRP A 135 2.92 -19.04 -2.15
C TRP A 135 1.95 -18.80 -3.31
N PHE A 136 2.41 -18.10 -4.36
CA PHE A 136 1.58 -17.82 -5.54
C PHE A 136 1.44 -19.01 -6.47
N GLY A 137 2.46 -19.86 -6.54
CA GLY A 137 2.42 -21.05 -7.38
C GLY A 137 1.39 -22.07 -6.94
N GLY A 138 0.97 -22.04 -5.67
CA GLY A 138 -0.09 -22.89 -5.13
C GLY A 138 -1.49 -22.31 -5.30
N LYS A 139 -1.61 -21.13 -5.90
CA LYS A 139 -2.90 -20.43 -6.08
C LYS A 139 -3.45 -20.56 -7.52
#